data_eda8e25d4e65b25e37312a35b4efe514
#
_entry.id   eda8e25d4e65b25e37312a35b4efe514
#
_cell.length_a   1.000
_cell.length_b   1.000
_cell.length_c   1.000
_cell.angle_alpha   90.00
_cell.angle_beta   90.00
_cell.angle_gamma   90.00
#
_symmetry.space_group_name_H-M   'P 1'
#
loop_
_entity.id
_entity.type
_entity.pdbx_description
1 polymer ?
#
loop_
_entity_poly.entity_id
_entity_poly.type
_entity_poly.pdbx_seq_one_letter_code
_entity_poly.pdbx_strand_id
1 'polypeptide(L)'
;MIARAISKAGITASPYHAGLKKADRATVQEGWSSGKIQVAVATVAFGMGIDRHCVRYVVHWSLPKTIEGFYQEAGRAGRDGLPSHSLVFYSPEDVGKYKYLIRMQGNKSGKGAEAERMAEKNIERKLEQLELMQDYCTQLKCRRNTLIKHFGGKSVNCQKTCDYCRNPKKVERSLHASSAIKDVRRQQNMFGKNGSRKSKGKQAWNGQWDKPHGDDE
;
A
#
# COMPACT_ATOMS: atom_id res chain seq x y z
N MET A 1 -10.70 -10.30 0.38
CA MET A 1 -9.88 -11.24 -0.46
C MET A 1 -8.59 -11.65 0.26
N ILE A 2 -7.69 -10.73 0.64
CA ILE A 2 -6.38 -11.04 1.29
C ILE A 2 -6.54 -11.80 2.61
N ALA A 3 -7.36 -11.30 3.55
CA ALA A 3 -7.59 -11.98 4.83
C ALA A 3 -8.02 -13.45 4.65
N ARG A 4 -8.96 -13.71 3.73
CA ARG A 4 -9.40 -15.08 3.41
C ARG A 4 -8.27 -15.96 2.87
N ALA A 5 -7.37 -15.42 2.04
CA ALA A 5 -6.22 -16.16 1.53
C ALA A 5 -5.24 -16.53 2.65
N ILE A 6 -4.98 -15.60 3.58
CA ILE A 6 -4.14 -15.85 4.76
C ILE A 6 -4.78 -16.90 5.68
N SER A 7 -6.11 -16.81 5.91
CA SER A 7 -6.82 -17.78 6.74
C SER A 7 -6.81 -19.19 6.14
N LYS A 8 -6.89 -19.30 4.80
CA LYS A 8 -6.75 -20.61 4.12
C LYS A 8 -5.35 -21.22 4.27
N ALA A 9 -4.35 -20.40 4.53
CA ALA A 9 -2.98 -20.87 4.84
C ALA A 9 -2.77 -21.21 6.32
N GLY A 10 -3.83 -21.28 7.14
CA GLY A 10 -3.77 -21.69 8.54
C GLY A 10 -3.46 -20.57 9.54
N ILE A 11 -3.41 -19.30 9.08
CA ILE A 11 -3.14 -18.16 9.96
C ILE A 11 -4.44 -17.39 10.19
N THR A 12 -4.87 -17.21 11.45
CA THR A 12 -6.10 -16.47 11.75
C THR A 12 -5.98 -15.00 11.33
N ALA A 13 -6.76 -14.61 10.31
CA ALA A 13 -6.72 -13.26 9.74
C ALA A 13 -8.12 -12.68 9.59
N SER A 14 -8.28 -11.40 9.91
CA SER A 14 -9.56 -10.68 9.74
C SER A 14 -9.37 -9.35 9.03
N PRO A 15 -10.34 -8.94 8.20
CA PRO A 15 -10.32 -7.63 7.56
C PRO A 15 -10.70 -6.54 8.56
N TYR A 16 -10.12 -5.33 8.38
CA TYR A 16 -10.50 -4.14 9.13
C TYR A 16 -10.48 -2.91 8.21
N HIS A 17 -11.65 -2.34 7.94
CA HIS A 17 -11.78 -1.15 7.10
C HIS A 17 -13.02 -0.34 7.47
N ALA A 18 -13.10 0.90 6.99
CA ALA A 18 -14.20 1.83 7.31
C ALA A 18 -15.59 1.34 6.87
N GLY A 19 -15.65 0.43 5.88
CA GLY A 19 -16.92 -0.17 5.42
C GLY A 19 -17.51 -1.24 6.36
N LEU A 20 -16.78 -1.68 7.40
CA LEU A 20 -17.33 -2.58 8.42
C LEU A 20 -18.20 -1.81 9.42
N LYS A 21 -19.23 -2.46 9.97
CA LYS A 21 -20.03 -1.93 11.08
C LYS A 21 -19.14 -1.66 12.30
N LYS A 22 -19.54 -0.73 13.15
CA LYS A 22 -18.78 -0.37 14.36
C LYS A 22 -18.56 -1.58 15.28
N ALA A 23 -19.57 -2.42 15.45
CA ALA A 23 -19.50 -3.63 16.26
C ALA A 23 -18.46 -4.63 15.70
N ASP A 24 -18.48 -4.89 14.39
CA ASP A 24 -17.53 -5.81 13.75
C ASP A 24 -16.09 -5.31 13.89
N ARG A 25 -15.89 -4.00 13.75
CA ARG A 25 -14.56 -3.40 13.96
C ARG A 25 -14.08 -3.58 15.39
N ALA A 26 -14.96 -3.41 16.38
CA ALA A 26 -14.62 -3.63 17.79
C ALA A 26 -14.23 -5.09 18.04
N THR A 27 -15.01 -6.05 17.54
CA THR A 27 -14.72 -7.49 17.64
C THR A 27 -13.38 -7.86 17.01
N VAL A 28 -13.08 -7.34 15.81
CA VAL A 28 -11.79 -7.61 15.17
C VAL A 28 -10.64 -6.99 15.95
N GLN A 29 -10.81 -5.78 16.46
CA GLN A 29 -9.81 -5.10 17.26
C GLN A 29 -9.51 -5.83 18.57
N GLU A 30 -10.53 -6.27 19.29
CA GLU A 30 -10.41 -7.05 20.52
C GLU A 30 -9.75 -8.42 20.25
N GLY A 31 -10.23 -9.14 19.22
CA GLY A 31 -9.65 -10.41 18.82
C GLY A 31 -8.18 -10.30 18.43
N TRP A 32 -7.78 -9.22 17.75
CA TRP A 32 -6.40 -8.97 17.41
C TRP A 32 -5.57 -8.55 18.63
N SER A 33 -6.09 -7.70 19.51
CA SER A 33 -5.41 -7.29 20.74
C SER A 33 -5.17 -8.45 21.69
N SER A 34 -6.15 -9.36 21.84
CA SER A 34 -6.02 -10.57 22.66
C SER A 34 -5.18 -11.68 22.02
N GLY A 35 -4.79 -11.56 20.74
CA GLY A 35 -4.03 -12.56 20.01
C GLY A 35 -4.86 -13.70 19.39
N LYS A 36 -6.19 -13.73 19.58
CA LYS A 36 -7.10 -14.67 18.89
C LYS A 36 -7.03 -14.51 17.35
N ILE A 37 -6.86 -13.28 16.89
CA ILE A 37 -6.60 -12.93 15.49
C ILE A 37 -5.12 -12.59 15.37
N GLN A 38 -4.39 -13.38 14.58
CA GLN A 38 -2.95 -13.20 14.39
C GLN A 38 -2.63 -12.07 13.43
N VAL A 39 -3.44 -11.90 12.38
CA VAL A 39 -3.22 -10.90 11.33
C VAL A 39 -4.45 -10.03 11.12
N ALA A 40 -4.28 -8.72 11.28
CA ALA A 40 -5.28 -7.74 10.86
C ALA A 40 -4.95 -7.25 9.43
N VAL A 41 -5.82 -7.52 8.47
CA VAL A 41 -5.71 -7.00 7.10
C VAL A 41 -6.49 -5.71 7.03
N ALA A 42 -5.78 -4.60 7.09
CA ALA A 42 -6.40 -3.32 7.36
C ALA A 42 -6.07 -2.26 6.31
N THR A 43 -6.95 -1.26 6.22
CA THR A 43 -6.66 0.03 5.59
C THR A 43 -6.14 1.00 6.65
N VAL A 44 -5.79 2.22 6.25
CA VAL A 44 -5.38 3.31 7.16
C VAL A 44 -6.35 3.56 8.35
N ALA A 45 -7.59 3.08 8.23
CA ALA A 45 -8.58 3.15 9.30
C ALA A 45 -8.20 2.36 10.57
N PHE A 46 -7.27 1.41 10.48
CA PHE A 46 -6.75 0.62 11.62
C PHE A 46 -5.65 1.35 12.39
N GLY A 47 -5.57 2.66 12.24
CA GLY A 47 -4.38 3.40 12.69
C GLY A 47 -4.51 4.12 14.01
N MET A 48 -5.65 4.64 14.38
CA MET A 48 -5.80 5.48 15.56
C MET A 48 -6.29 4.65 16.76
N GLY A 49 -5.49 4.65 17.83
CA GLY A 49 -5.89 4.04 19.11
C GLY A 49 -5.54 2.54 19.25
N ILE A 50 -4.73 1.96 18.38
CA ILE A 50 -4.27 0.58 18.53
C ILE A 50 -2.87 0.60 19.10
N ASP A 51 -2.76 0.15 20.35
CA ASP A 51 -1.49 0.00 21.06
C ASP A 51 -1.27 -1.48 21.40
N ARG A 52 -0.67 -2.21 20.45
CA ARG A 52 -0.19 -3.55 20.68
C ARG A 52 1.33 -3.56 20.56
N HIS A 53 2.02 -3.76 21.67
CA HIS A 53 3.48 -3.66 21.72
C HIS A 53 4.20 -4.77 20.95
N CYS A 54 3.64 -5.98 20.93
CA CYS A 54 4.27 -7.19 20.39
C CYS A 54 4.03 -7.42 18.88
N VAL A 55 3.81 -6.39 18.08
CA VAL A 55 3.68 -6.54 16.63
C VAL A 55 5.04 -6.88 16.02
N ARG A 56 5.13 -8.03 15.36
CA ARG A 56 6.39 -8.50 14.74
C ARG A 56 6.52 -8.09 13.29
N TYR A 57 5.40 -7.95 12.56
CA TYR A 57 5.40 -7.66 11.14
C TYR A 57 4.40 -6.56 10.79
N VAL A 58 4.85 -5.58 10.01
CA VAL A 58 3.99 -4.66 9.28
C VAL A 58 4.25 -4.86 7.80
N VAL A 59 3.21 -5.24 7.06
CA VAL A 59 3.32 -5.59 5.63
C VAL A 59 2.45 -4.65 4.82
N HIS A 60 3.08 -3.86 3.96
CA HIS A 60 2.38 -3.03 2.98
C HIS A 60 2.18 -3.85 1.70
N TRP A 61 0.93 -4.28 1.47
CA TRP A 61 0.54 -5.05 0.28
C TRP A 61 0.60 -4.23 -1.00
N SER A 62 0.41 -2.93 -0.89
CA SER A 62 0.56 -1.96 -1.97
C SER A 62 1.48 -0.83 -1.52
N LEU A 63 2.02 -0.08 -2.49
CA LEU A 63 2.91 1.04 -2.19
C LEU A 63 2.21 2.07 -1.29
N PRO A 64 2.79 2.47 -0.15
CA PRO A 64 2.35 3.64 0.60
C PRO A 64 2.43 4.91 -0.27
N LYS A 65 1.57 5.88 -0.02
CA LYS A 65 1.52 7.10 -0.85
C LYS A 65 2.62 8.10 -0.51
N THR A 66 3.11 8.06 0.72
CA THR A 66 4.13 8.99 1.24
C THR A 66 5.08 8.27 2.18
N ILE A 67 6.29 8.80 2.37
CA ILE A 67 7.27 8.27 3.32
C ILE A 67 6.78 8.44 4.76
N GLU A 68 6.11 9.54 5.07
CA GLU A 68 5.57 9.82 6.40
C GLU A 68 4.50 8.80 6.79
N GLY A 69 3.55 8.52 5.87
CA GLY A 69 2.53 7.48 6.06
C GLY A 69 3.15 6.10 6.26
N PHE A 70 4.11 5.75 5.40
CA PHE A 70 4.89 4.52 5.54
C PHE A 70 5.56 4.42 6.91
N TYR A 71 6.25 5.48 7.35
CA TYR A 71 6.97 5.51 8.62
C TYR A 71 6.04 5.34 9.82
N GLN A 72 4.89 6.04 9.83
CA GLN A 72 3.87 5.89 10.86
C GLN A 72 3.31 4.47 10.94
N GLU A 73 3.05 3.86 9.79
CA GLU A 73 2.49 2.50 9.72
C GLU A 73 3.54 1.46 10.11
N ALA A 74 4.77 1.56 9.60
CA ALA A 74 5.89 0.72 9.95
C ALA A 74 6.25 0.79 11.44
N GLY A 75 6.17 1.98 12.04
CA GLY A 75 6.43 2.24 13.46
C GLY A 75 5.44 1.58 14.43
N ARG A 76 4.44 0.85 13.93
CA ARG A 76 3.57 0.00 14.76
C ARG A 76 4.23 -1.29 15.19
N ALA A 77 5.27 -1.73 14.47
CA ALA A 77 6.02 -2.93 14.83
C ALA A 77 7.13 -2.62 15.84
N GLY A 78 7.38 -3.56 16.75
CA GLY A 78 8.52 -3.52 17.66
C GLY A 78 8.48 -2.46 18.75
N ARG A 79 7.31 -2.04 19.20
CA ARG A 79 7.16 -1.07 20.29
C ARG A 79 7.69 -1.58 21.64
N ASP A 80 7.84 -2.89 21.78
CA ASP A 80 8.46 -3.56 22.92
C ASP A 80 9.99 -3.63 22.84
N GLY A 81 10.61 -3.03 21.83
CA GLY A 81 12.05 -3.06 21.58
C GLY A 81 12.59 -4.35 20.99
N LEU A 82 11.74 -5.38 20.81
CA LEU A 82 12.15 -6.65 20.22
C LEU A 82 12.23 -6.57 18.68
N PRO A 83 13.04 -7.46 18.04
CA PRO A 83 13.18 -7.50 16.60
C PRO A 83 11.84 -7.57 15.87
N SER A 84 11.66 -6.72 14.90
CA SER A 84 10.45 -6.62 14.08
C SER A 84 10.81 -6.30 12.62
N HIS A 85 9.88 -6.57 11.71
CA HIS A 85 10.10 -6.41 10.28
C HIS A 85 9.03 -5.53 9.66
N SER A 86 9.46 -4.60 8.82
CA SER A 86 8.60 -3.85 7.92
C SER A 86 8.89 -4.27 6.47
N LEU A 87 7.85 -4.66 5.75
CA LEU A 87 7.92 -5.17 4.38
C LEU A 87 7.03 -4.31 3.47
N VAL A 88 7.54 -3.96 2.30
CA VAL A 88 6.76 -3.27 1.26
C VAL A 88 6.81 -4.10 -0.01
N PHE A 89 5.64 -4.49 -0.52
CA PHE A 89 5.54 -5.03 -1.87
C PHE A 89 5.46 -3.88 -2.87
N TYR A 90 6.54 -3.68 -3.60
CA TYR A 90 6.64 -2.64 -4.61
C TYR A 90 6.20 -3.15 -5.98
N SER A 91 5.28 -2.43 -6.62
CA SER A 91 4.93 -2.61 -8.03
C SER A 91 4.94 -1.26 -8.76
N PRO A 92 5.64 -1.14 -9.92
CA PRO A 92 5.57 0.06 -10.75
C PRO A 92 4.15 0.40 -11.21
N GLU A 93 3.26 -0.60 -11.29
CA GLU A 93 1.86 -0.44 -11.66
C GLU A 93 1.08 0.36 -10.59
N ASP A 94 1.42 0.19 -9.31
CA ASP A 94 0.79 0.93 -8.23
C ASP A 94 1.10 2.43 -8.33
N VAL A 95 2.33 2.78 -8.71
CA VAL A 95 2.72 4.18 -8.95
C VAL A 95 1.85 4.80 -10.04
N GLY A 96 1.67 4.09 -11.17
CA GLY A 96 0.82 4.55 -12.28
C GLY A 96 -0.64 4.77 -11.86
N LYS A 97 -1.20 3.81 -11.10
CA LYS A 97 -2.57 3.92 -10.54
C LYS A 97 -2.71 5.13 -9.61
N TYR A 98 -1.74 5.33 -8.71
CA TYR A 98 -1.79 6.47 -7.78
C TYR A 98 -1.62 7.80 -8.48
N LYS A 99 -0.72 7.94 -9.47
CA LYS A 99 -0.60 9.15 -10.29
C LYS A 99 -1.92 9.48 -10.98
N TYR A 100 -2.59 8.48 -11.54
CA TYR A 100 -3.91 8.65 -12.14
C TYR A 100 -4.96 9.11 -11.12
N LEU A 101 -5.07 8.44 -9.97
CA LEU A 101 -6.04 8.78 -8.94
C LEU A 101 -5.82 10.18 -8.35
N ILE A 102 -4.58 10.60 -8.15
CA ILE A 102 -4.23 11.94 -7.66
C ILE A 102 -4.74 13.00 -8.63
N ARG A 103 -4.50 12.83 -9.94
CA ARG A 103 -4.98 13.78 -10.96
C ARG A 103 -6.51 13.81 -11.05
N MET A 104 -7.17 12.66 -10.98
CA MET A 104 -8.64 12.58 -11.03
C MET A 104 -9.31 13.24 -9.80
N GLN A 105 -8.69 13.18 -8.64
CA GLN A 105 -9.21 13.84 -7.43
C GLN A 105 -9.06 15.36 -7.49
N GLY A 106 -7.98 15.86 -8.09
CA GLY A 106 -7.77 17.29 -8.26
C GLY A 106 -8.80 17.96 -9.18
N ASN A 107 -9.24 17.28 -10.23
CA ASN A 107 -10.24 17.81 -11.18
C ASN A 107 -11.65 17.99 -10.58
N LYS A 108 -11.88 17.52 -9.35
CA LYS A 108 -13.17 17.65 -8.65
C LYS A 108 -13.24 18.86 -7.69
N SER A 109 -12.16 19.62 -7.59
CA SER A 109 -12.06 20.73 -6.64
C SER A 109 -12.61 22.03 -7.26
N GLY A 110 -13.62 22.59 -6.66
CA GLY A 110 -14.19 23.95 -6.74
C GLY A 110 -14.19 24.72 -8.07
N LYS A 111 -15.19 25.59 -8.23
CA LYS A 111 -15.26 26.53 -9.36
C LYS A 111 -14.55 27.85 -8.97
N GLY A 112 -13.60 28.28 -9.80
CA GLY A 112 -12.90 29.56 -9.69
C GLY A 112 -11.38 29.42 -9.79
N ALA A 113 -10.72 30.44 -10.37
CA ALA A 113 -9.28 30.41 -10.70
C ALA A 113 -8.37 30.17 -9.47
N GLU A 114 -8.75 30.64 -8.30
CA GLU A 114 -7.99 30.45 -7.07
C GLU A 114 -8.10 29.01 -6.56
N ALA A 115 -9.31 28.43 -6.61
CA ALA A 115 -9.54 27.01 -6.25
C ALA A 115 -8.80 26.07 -7.20
N GLU A 116 -8.73 26.37 -8.48
CA GLU A 116 -7.98 25.62 -9.48
C GLU A 116 -6.47 25.66 -9.21
N ARG A 117 -5.90 26.84 -8.93
CA ARG A 117 -4.47 26.97 -8.57
C ARG A 117 -4.11 26.19 -7.29
N MET A 118 -4.99 26.21 -6.29
CA MET A 118 -4.78 25.46 -5.05
C MET A 118 -4.88 23.95 -5.30
N ALA A 119 -5.80 23.52 -6.17
CA ALA A 119 -5.93 22.13 -6.58
C ALA A 119 -4.68 21.63 -7.32
N GLU A 120 -4.16 22.43 -8.25
CA GLU A 120 -2.92 22.10 -8.98
C GLU A 120 -1.72 21.95 -8.03
N LYS A 121 -1.47 22.91 -7.15
CA LYS A 121 -0.40 22.83 -6.14
C LYS A 121 -0.54 21.59 -5.25
N ASN A 122 -1.78 21.23 -4.88
CA ASN A 122 -2.04 20.05 -4.06
C ASN A 122 -1.77 18.74 -4.84
N ILE A 123 -2.10 18.72 -6.15
CA ILE A 123 -1.76 17.59 -7.03
C ILE A 123 -0.25 17.44 -7.12
N GLU A 124 0.46 18.53 -7.43
CA GLU A 124 1.91 18.56 -7.58
C GLU A 124 2.60 18.02 -6.31
N ARG A 125 2.26 18.56 -5.14
CA ARG A 125 2.78 18.09 -3.86
C ARG A 125 2.53 16.59 -3.62
N LYS A 126 1.33 16.08 -3.94
CA LYS A 126 1.02 14.65 -3.79
C LYS A 126 1.82 13.77 -4.76
N LEU A 127 2.07 14.26 -5.96
CA LEU A 127 2.91 13.56 -6.95
C LEU A 127 4.37 13.52 -6.49
N GLU A 128 4.92 14.62 -5.97
CA GLU A 128 6.27 14.66 -5.39
C GLU A 128 6.41 13.68 -4.22
N GLN A 129 5.45 13.65 -3.30
CA GLN A 129 5.45 12.71 -2.19
C GLN A 129 5.45 11.25 -2.65
N LEU A 130 4.66 10.95 -3.68
CA LEU A 130 4.62 9.62 -4.28
C LEU A 130 5.94 9.26 -4.96
N GLU A 131 6.61 10.22 -5.61
CA GLU A 131 7.93 10.02 -6.22
C GLU A 131 9.00 9.76 -5.18
N LEU A 132 9.02 10.50 -4.08
CA LEU A 132 9.92 10.23 -2.95
C LEU A 132 9.73 8.81 -2.39
N MET A 133 8.48 8.35 -2.27
CA MET A 133 8.19 6.98 -1.82
C MET A 133 8.61 5.93 -2.86
N GLN A 134 8.44 6.21 -4.15
CA GLN A 134 8.95 5.37 -5.23
C GLN A 134 10.47 5.28 -5.16
N ASP A 135 11.15 6.39 -5.03
CA ASP A 135 12.61 6.47 -4.90
C ASP A 135 13.12 5.70 -3.70
N TYR A 136 12.45 5.81 -2.57
CA TYR A 136 12.76 5.00 -1.39
C TYR A 136 12.76 3.50 -1.69
N CYS A 137 11.82 3.02 -2.51
CA CYS A 137 11.72 1.61 -2.88
C CYS A 137 12.74 1.18 -3.95
N THR A 138 13.11 2.08 -4.87
CA THR A 138 13.86 1.72 -6.08
C THR A 138 15.33 2.10 -6.05
N GLN A 139 15.75 3.08 -5.25
CA GLN A 139 17.15 3.47 -5.15
C GLN A 139 17.99 2.39 -4.48
N LEU A 140 19.20 2.19 -4.99
CA LEU A 140 20.21 1.28 -4.43
C LEU A 140 20.95 1.96 -3.27
N LYS A 141 20.22 2.27 -2.19
CA LYS A 141 20.71 2.97 -0.99
C LYS A 141 20.19 2.31 0.28
N CYS A 142 20.88 2.58 1.38
CA CYS A 142 20.45 2.13 2.71
C CYS A 142 19.07 2.67 3.07
N ARG A 143 18.08 1.78 3.25
CA ARG A 143 16.68 2.15 3.58
C ARG A 143 16.61 2.97 4.87
N ARG A 144 17.33 2.54 5.91
CA ARG A 144 17.35 3.24 7.20
C ARG A 144 17.87 4.66 7.08
N ASN A 145 19.00 4.84 6.40
CA ASN A 145 19.58 6.17 6.23
C ASN A 145 18.77 7.06 5.30
N THR A 146 18.07 6.50 4.32
CA THR A 146 17.13 7.26 3.48
C THR A 146 16.00 7.83 4.32
N LEU A 147 15.38 7.04 5.20
CA LEU A 147 14.34 7.53 6.12
C LEU A 147 14.90 8.58 7.09
N ILE A 148 16.03 8.30 7.75
CA ILE A 148 16.63 9.22 8.71
C ILE A 148 16.89 10.58 8.06
N LYS A 149 17.46 10.59 6.85
CA LYS A 149 17.73 11.83 6.11
C LYS A 149 16.46 12.57 5.71
N HIS A 150 15.41 11.83 5.31
CA HIS A 150 14.12 12.43 4.97
C HIS A 150 13.51 13.22 6.14
N PHE A 151 13.70 12.74 7.38
CA PHE A 151 13.28 13.44 8.60
C PHE A 151 14.35 14.37 9.20
N GLY A 152 15.39 14.73 8.43
CA GLY A 152 16.42 15.68 8.86
C GLY A 152 17.46 15.14 9.83
N GLY A 153 17.48 13.82 10.07
CA GLY A 153 18.42 13.18 10.97
C GLY A 153 19.80 12.90 10.34
N LYS A 154 20.78 12.62 11.20
CA LYS A 154 22.15 12.24 10.78
C LYS A 154 22.22 10.75 10.47
N SER A 155 22.96 10.41 9.40
CA SER A 155 23.18 9.01 9.02
C SER A 155 23.80 8.19 10.14
N VAL A 156 23.35 6.93 10.28
CA VAL A 156 23.84 5.97 11.28
C VAL A 156 24.37 4.71 10.61
N ASN A 157 25.12 3.90 11.36
CA ASN A 157 25.48 2.56 10.91
C ASN A 157 24.23 1.66 10.91
N CYS A 158 23.83 1.21 9.74
CA CYS A 158 22.64 0.36 9.55
C CYS A 158 22.81 -1.07 10.10
N GLN A 159 24.04 -1.52 10.35
CA GLN A 159 24.35 -2.88 10.83
C GLN A 159 23.69 -4.00 9.97
N LYS A 160 23.55 -3.75 8.66
CA LYS A 160 22.90 -4.66 7.71
C LYS A 160 21.46 -5.06 8.08
N THR A 161 20.73 -4.20 8.78
CA THR A 161 19.32 -4.47 9.17
C THR A 161 18.33 -4.26 8.03
N CYS A 162 18.66 -3.46 7.00
CA CYS A 162 17.82 -3.30 5.83
C CYS A 162 18.20 -4.27 4.68
N ASP A 163 17.28 -4.49 3.75
CA ASP A 163 17.44 -5.36 2.58
C ASP A 163 18.68 -5.03 1.75
N TYR A 164 18.85 -3.75 1.40
CA TYR A 164 19.97 -3.28 0.60
C TYR A 164 21.31 -3.52 1.29
N CYS A 165 21.47 -3.11 2.54
CA CYS A 165 22.73 -3.30 3.26
C CYS A 165 23.05 -4.77 3.55
N ARG A 166 22.02 -5.64 3.63
CA ARG A 166 22.19 -7.07 3.82
C ARG A 166 22.63 -7.77 2.53
N ASN A 167 22.02 -7.45 1.40
CA ASN A 167 22.34 -8.07 0.12
C ASN A 167 22.04 -7.13 -1.06
N PRO A 168 22.97 -6.21 -1.41
CA PRO A 168 22.79 -5.25 -2.50
C PRO A 168 22.49 -5.90 -3.84
N LYS A 169 23.21 -6.98 -4.18
CA LYS A 169 23.06 -7.71 -5.46
C LYS A 169 21.68 -8.36 -5.60
N LYS A 170 21.05 -8.80 -4.49
CA LYS A 170 19.71 -9.36 -4.52
C LYS A 170 18.67 -8.25 -4.79
N VAL A 171 18.81 -7.09 -4.16
CA VAL A 171 17.91 -5.94 -4.36
C VAL A 171 18.00 -5.47 -5.81
N GLU A 172 19.19 -5.28 -6.33
CA GLU A 172 19.44 -4.88 -7.71
C GLU A 172 18.78 -5.85 -8.71
N ARG A 173 19.03 -7.15 -8.59
CA ARG A 173 18.40 -8.19 -9.43
C ARG A 173 16.86 -8.14 -9.35
N SER A 174 16.30 -7.95 -8.17
CA SER A 174 14.84 -7.87 -7.98
C SER A 174 14.24 -6.66 -8.68
N LEU A 175 14.92 -5.52 -8.65
CA LEU A 175 14.49 -4.29 -9.35
C LEU A 175 14.56 -4.45 -10.87
N HIS A 176 15.64 -5.04 -11.38
CA HIS A 176 15.76 -5.34 -12.81
C HIS A 176 14.69 -6.32 -13.29
N ALA A 177 14.41 -7.38 -12.54
CA ALA A 177 13.35 -8.33 -12.88
C ALA A 177 11.97 -7.63 -12.92
N SER A 178 11.69 -6.72 -12.00
CA SER A 178 10.43 -5.97 -11.96
C SER A 178 10.28 -5.02 -13.16
N SER A 179 11.35 -4.40 -13.63
CA SER A 179 11.34 -3.55 -14.82
C SER A 179 11.16 -4.37 -16.10
N ALA A 180 11.87 -5.50 -16.24
CA ALA A 180 11.75 -6.39 -17.38
C ALA A 180 10.33 -6.96 -17.56
N ILE A 181 9.67 -7.36 -16.47
CA ILE A 181 8.27 -7.82 -16.49
C ILE A 181 7.34 -6.71 -16.99
N LYS A 182 7.58 -5.45 -16.62
CA LYS A 182 6.80 -4.31 -17.09
C LYS A 182 6.95 -4.11 -18.59
N ASP A 183 8.14 -4.25 -19.12
CA ASP A 183 8.41 -4.04 -20.55
C ASP A 183 7.76 -5.15 -21.39
N VAL A 184 7.82 -6.40 -20.95
CA VAL A 184 7.13 -7.52 -21.60
C VAL A 184 5.62 -7.33 -21.61
N ARG A 185 5.00 -6.94 -20.49
CA ARG A 185 3.56 -6.65 -20.43
C ARG A 185 3.16 -5.47 -21.30
N ARG A 186 4.00 -4.43 -21.39
CA ARG A 186 3.77 -3.28 -22.26
C ARG A 186 3.80 -3.67 -23.75
N GLN A 187 4.74 -4.52 -24.13
CA GLN A 187 4.81 -5.07 -25.47
C GLN A 187 3.58 -5.93 -25.79
N GLN A 188 3.19 -6.87 -24.93
CA GLN A 188 2.00 -7.68 -25.12
C GLN A 188 0.72 -6.86 -25.29
N ASN A 189 0.57 -5.78 -24.51
CA ASN A 189 -0.58 -4.87 -24.62
C ASN A 189 -0.56 -4.02 -25.91
N MET A 190 0.61 -3.74 -26.48
CA MET A 190 0.71 -3.07 -27.79
C MET A 190 0.35 -4.01 -28.95
N PHE A 191 0.78 -5.26 -28.90
CA PHE A 191 0.46 -6.26 -29.93
C PHE A 191 -0.99 -6.76 -29.83
N GLY A 192 -1.58 -6.83 -28.62
CA GLY A 192 -2.97 -7.27 -28.43
C GLY A 192 -4.03 -6.25 -28.90
N LYS A 193 -3.67 -4.98 -29.11
CA LYS A 193 -4.61 -3.96 -29.59
C LYS A 193 -4.82 -3.94 -31.09
N ASN A 194 -4.01 -4.62 -31.89
CA ASN A 194 -4.16 -4.69 -33.34
C ASN A 194 -5.04 -5.85 -33.83
N GLY A 195 -5.63 -6.62 -32.96
CA GLY A 195 -6.34 -7.87 -33.30
C GLY A 195 -7.79 -7.96 -32.90
N SER A 196 -8.57 -6.90 -32.68
CA SER A 196 -10.05 -6.98 -32.79
C SER A 196 -10.73 -5.60 -32.63
N ARG A 197 -10.88 -4.89 -33.73
CA ARG A 197 -12.04 -4.02 -33.92
C ARG A 197 -13.23 -4.89 -34.31
N LYS A 198 -13.92 -5.45 -33.31
CA LYS A 198 -15.30 -5.91 -33.45
C LYS A 198 -16.11 -5.20 -32.38
N SER A 199 -17.03 -4.36 -32.87
CA SER A 199 -18.09 -3.70 -32.15
C SER A 199 -18.78 -4.66 -31.17
N LYS A 200 -18.77 -4.35 -29.89
CA LYS A 200 -19.76 -4.86 -28.92
C LYS A 200 -20.18 -3.75 -27.98
N GLY A 201 -21.49 -3.60 -27.90
CA GLY A 201 -22.24 -2.57 -27.26
C GLY A 201 -21.87 -2.31 -25.80
N LYS A 202 -22.13 -1.09 -25.38
CA LYS A 202 -22.10 -0.63 -24.01
C LYS A 202 -23.05 -1.48 -23.17
N GLN A 203 -22.52 -2.41 -22.39
CA GLN A 203 -23.24 -2.88 -21.20
C GLN A 203 -22.82 -1.99 -20.04
N ALA A 204 -23.77 -1.19 -19.58
CA ALA A 204 -23.64 -0.43 -18.34
C ALA A 204 -23.44 -1.42 -17.18
N TRP A 205 -22.39 -1.23 -16.44
CA TRP A 205 -22.12 -1.96 -15.22
C TRP A 205 -23.05 -1.43 -14.13
N ASN A 206 -24.18 -2.13 -13.90
CA ASN A 206 -25.06 -1.90 -12.75
C ASN A 206 -24.38 -2.51 -11.53
N GLY A 207 -23.86 -1.67 -10.66
CA GLY A 207 -23.28 -2.05 -9.37
C GLY A 207 -24.33 -2.58 -8.39
N GLN A 208 -24.79 -3.78 -8.62
CA GLN A 208 -25.68 -4.51 -7.69
C GLN A 208 -24.82 -5.52 -6.94
N TRP A 209 -24.55 -5.23 -5.69
CA TRP A 209 -23.96 -6.18 -4.76
C TRP A 209 -25.05 -7.14 -4.33
N ASP A 210 -24.91 -8.42 -4.69
CA ASP A 210 -25.79 -9.46 -4.20
C ASP A 210 -25.75 -9.52 -2.67
N LYS A 211 -26.92 -9.35 -2.07
CA LYS A 211 -27.15 -9.60 -0.66
C LYS A 211 -27.00 -11.10 -0.41
N PRO A 212 -26.32 -11.53 0.65
CA PRO A 212 -26.36 -12.93 1.03
C PRO A 212 -27.81 -13.30 1.43
N HIS A 213 -28.30 -14.37 0.86
CA HIS A 213 -29.57 -15.00 1.26
C HIS A 213 -29.52 -15.31 2.75
N GLY A 214 -30.50 -14.84 3.50
CA GLY A 214 -30.80 -15.35 4.82
C GLY A 214 -31.42 -16.74 4.66
N ASP A 215 -30.86 -17.70 5.34
CA ASP A 215 -31.52 -18.97 5.61
C ASP A 215 -32.40 -18.75 6.83
N ASP A 216 -33.75 -18.78 6.60
CA ASP A 216 -34.74 -19.02 7.61
C ASP A 216 -34.72 -20.54 7.91
N GLU A 217 -34.40 -20.89 9.16
CA GLU A 217 -35.04 -21.93 9.98
C GLU A 217 -34.40 -21.93 11.38
#